data_4194ca4880de9a6fe04c71089045494c
#
_entry.id   4194ca4880de9a6fe04c71089045494c
#
_cell.length_a   1.000
_cell.length_b   1.000
_cell.length_c   1.000
_cell.angle_alpha   90.00
_cell.angle_beta   90.00
_cell.angle_gamma   90.00
#
_symmetry.space_group_name_H-M   'P 1'
#
loop_
_entity.id
_entity.type
_entity.pdbx_description
1 polymer ?
#
loop_
_entity_poly.entity_id
_entity_poly.type
_entity_poly.pdbx_seq_one_letter_code
_entity_poly.pdbx_strand_id
1 'polypeptide(L)'
;MKVKDYRFKKLMISRVVALSFSVLCFVACDKQLKPASVIVVDPVRHYYPVIQGEMMNLSYEIENTSDNPLFIQEMQTTCGCIISRDDLPIVVLPHKVGYIHLTFNTIKNTGYVDHFIYCYGNFQDSTCVELEFDTNVVPRADYVHDYEQLWQEQTTGAKSIRDFVDGTPGQKGYYTNPEMSPRTRRKETIQDKIDEFAP
;
A
#
# COMPACT_ATOMS: atom_id res chain seq x y z
N MET A 1 37.74 -25.07 -64.91
CA MET A 1 36.35 -24.63 -64.58
C MET A 1 35.67 -25.37 -63.43
N LYS A 2 36.04 -26.56 -63.04
CA LYS A 2 35.42 -27.39 -61.96
C LYS A 2 35.74 -26.99 -60.52
N VAL A 3 36.86 -26.33 -60.25
CA VAL A 3 37.33 -25.98 -58.87
C VAL A 3 36.57 -24.78 -58.25
N LYS A 4 36.13 -23.82 -59.06
CA LYS A 4 35.33 -22.65 -58.61
C LYS A 4 33.95 -23.08 -58.11
N ASP A 5 33.35 -24.05 -58.81
CA ASP A 5 32.00 -24.54 -58.48
C ASP A 5 31.91 -25.31 -57.18
N TYR A 6 32.96 -26.04 -56.86
CA TYR A 6 33.08 -26.79 -55.59
C TYR A 6 33.23 -25.86 -54.37
N ARG A 7 34.03 -24.77 -54.51
CA ARG A 7 34.17 -23.78 -53.44
C ARG A 7 32.88 -23.03 -53.18
N PHE A 8 32.13 -22.68 -54.23
CA PHE A 8 30.87 -22.00 -54.09
C PHE A 8 29.82 -22.87 -53.43
N LYS A 9 29.70 -24.16 -53.80
CA LYS A 9 28.81 -25.10 -53.17
C LYS A 9 29.13 -25.35 -51.68
N LYS A 10 30.46 -25.45 -51.33
CA LYS A 10 30.88 -25.61 -49.96
C LYS A 10 30.56 -24.40 -49.10
N LEU A 11 30.67 -23.19 -49.66
CA LEU A 11 30.37 -21.94 -48.97
C LEU A 11 28.86 -21.78 -48.78
N MET A 12 28.05 -22.16 -49.74
CA MET A 12 26.58 -22.17 -49.63
C MET A 12 26.09 -23.17 -48.59
N ILE A 13 26.62 -24.39 -48.59
CA ILE A 13 26.27 -25.40 -47.60
C ILE A 13 26.66 -24.95 -46.20
N SER A 14 27.83 -24.35 -46.01
CA SER A 14 28.28 -23.82 -44.71
C SER A 14 27.36 -22.69 -44.22
N ARG A 15 26.90 -21.81 -45.09
CA ARG A 15 25.97 -20.72 -44.72
C ARG A 15 24.58 -21.25 -44.37
N VAL A 16 24.08 -22.25 -45.13
CA VAL A 16 22.80 -22.88 -44.84
C VAL A 16 22.85 -23.63 -43.52
N VAL A 17 23.92 -24.35 -43.22
CA VAL A 17 24.12 -25.04 -41.94
C VAL A 17 24.24 -24.05 -40.79
N ALA A 18 24.96 -22.94 -40.96
CA ALA A 18 25.05 -21.88 -39.98
C ALA A 18 23.69 -21.20 -39.69
N LEU A 19 22.91 -20.94 -40.76
CA LEU A 19 21.55 -20.41 -40.62
C LEU A 19 20.59 -21.37 -39.93
N SER A 20 20.64 -22.68 -40.26
CA SER A 20 19.81 -23.68 -39.62
C SER A 20 20.19 -23.87 -38.14
N PHE A 21 21.47 -23.80 -37.79
CA PHE A 21 21.93 -23.85 -36.40
C PHE A 21 21.50 -22.62 -35.62
N SER A 22 21.51 -21.44 -36.22
CA SER A 22 21.01 -20.19 -35.62
C SER A 22 19.50 -20.26 -35.33
N VAL A 23 18.71 -20.85 -36.21
CA VAL A 23 17.25 -21.03 -36.01
C VAL A 23 16.94 -22.04 -34.92
N LEU A 24 17.74 -23.10 -34.77
CA LEU A 24 17.56 -24.07 -33.68
C LEU A 24 17.83 -23.45 -32.30
N CYS A 25 18.71 -22.45 -32.18
CA CYS A 25 18.99 -21.79 -30.91
C CYS A 25 17.83 -20.92 -30.40
N PHE A 26 16.89 -20.51 -31.25
CA PHE A 26 15.71 -19.74 -30.85
C PHE A 26 14.53 -20.60 -30.33
N VAL A 27 14.62 -21.93 -30.43
CA VAL A 27 13.61 -22.86 -29.89
C VAL A 27 13.95 -23.30 -28.45
N ALA A 28 14.82 -22.56 -27.76
CA ALA A 28 15.23 -22.88 -26.41
C ALA A 28 14.14 -22.52 -25.40
N CYS A 29 13.43 -23.54 -24.95
CA CYS A 29 12.76 -23.70 -23.66
C CYS A 29 12.04 -22.47 -23.10
N ASP A 30 10.84 -22.28 -23.53
CA ASP A 30 9.82 -21.68 -22.68
C ASP A 30 9.34 -22.77 -21.70
N LYS A 31 10.02 -22.91 -20.57
CA LYS A 31 9.53 -23.69 -19.44
C LYS A 31 8.33 -22.95 -18.84
N GLN A 32 7.17 -23.13 -19.42
CA GLN A 32 5.95 -22.67 -18.79
C GLN A 32 5.86 -23.30 -17.40
N LEU A 33 5.88 -22.44 -16.38
CA LEU A 33 5.64 -22.84 -15.01
C LEU A 33 4.25 -23.43 -14.93
N LYS A 34 4.16 -24.65 -14.42
CA LYS A 34 2.85 -25.29 -14.22
C LYS A 34 2.08 -24.51 -13.15
N PRO A 35 0.78 -24.31 -13.34
CA PRO A 35 -0.03 -23.61 -12.36
C PRO A 35 -0.07 -24.34 -11.01
N ALA A 36 -0.11 -23.56 -9.93
CA ALA A 36 -0.20 -24.03 -8.56
C ALA A 36 -1.48 -23.52 -7.90
N SER A 37 -2.20 -24.41 -7.24
CA SER A 37 -3.38 -24.06 -6.42
C SER A 37 -2.91 -23.66 -5.02
N VAL A 38 -3.45 -22.55 -4.51
CA VAL A 38 -3.02 -21.97 -3.24
C VAL A 38 -4.21 -21.57 -2.39
N ILE A 39 -4.01 -21.63 -1.07
CA ILE A 39 -4.90 -21.07 -0.07
C ILE A 39 -4.10 -20.04 0.72
N VAL A 40 -4.62 -18.82 0.83
CA VAL A 40 -4.06 -17.81 1.72
C VAL A 40 -4.85 -17.79 3.01
N VAL A 41 -4.14 -17.90 4.12
CA VAL A 41 -4.77 -17.82 5.45
C VAL A 41 -4.90 -16.36 5.83
N ASP A 42 -6.13 -15.93 6.08
CA ASP A 42 -6.48 -14.54 6.46
C ASP A 42 -5.89 -13.49 5.50
N PRO A 43 -6.36 -13.44 4.25
CA PRO A 43 -5.85 -12.49 3.26
C PRO A 43 -6.18 -11.02 3.60
N VAL A 44 -7.23 -10.78 4.37
CA VAL A 44 -7.66 -9.46 4.86
C VAL A 44 -7.41 -9.39 6.35
N ARG A 45 -6.61 -8.41 6.79
CA ARG A 45 -6.19 -8.29 8.20
C ARG A 45 -6.43 -6.91 8.76
N HIS A 46 -6.98 -6.88 9.97
CA HIS A 46 -7.20 -5.67 10.75
C HIS A 46 -6.19 -5.59 11.89
N TYR A 47 -5.33 -4.59 11.86
CA TYR A 47 -4.31 -4.41 12.89
C TYR A 47 -4.71 -3.35 13.91
N TYR A 48 -4.21 -3.51 15.14
CA TYR A 48 -4.36 -2.49 16.16
C TYR A 48 -3.69 -1.18 15.75
N PRO A 49 -4.14 -0.03 16.30
CA PRO A 49 -3.51 1.25 16.04
C PRO A 49 -2.01 1.22 16.33
N VAL A 50 -1.23 1.85 15.47
CA VAL A 50 0.24 1.93 15.53
C VAL A 50 0.68 3.39 15.59
N ILE A 51 1.75 3.68 16.33
CA ILE A 51 2.27 5.05 16.45
C ILE A 51 3.02 5.43 15.17
N GLN A 52 2.80 6.65 14.70
CA GLN A 52 3.52 7.20 13.56
C GLN A 52 5.05 7.15 13.76
N GLY A 53 5.77 6.66 12.76
CA GLY A 53 7.22 6.47 12.82
C GLY A 53 7.66 5.08 13.25
N GLU A 54 6.74 4.23 13.70
CA GLU A 54 7.04 2.82 13.96
C GLU A 54 6.98 1.98 12.69
N MET A 55 7.72 0.87 12.69
CA MET A 55 7.68 -0.12 11.63
C MET A 55 6.82 -1.30 12.06
N MET A 56 5.77 -1.58 11.32
CA MET A 56 4.89 -2.71 11.54
C MET A 56 5.31 -3.88 10.66
N ASN A 57 5.53 -5.03 11.27
CA ASN A 57 5.84 -6.26 10.55
C ASN A 57 4.56 -7.03 10.25
N LEU A 58 4.40 -7.40 8.99
CA LEU A 58 3.29 -8.17 8.47
C LEU A 58 3.81 -9.53 8.02
N SER A 59 3.05 -10.59 8.27
CA SER A 59 3.38 -11.93 7.79
C SER A 59 2.12 -12.63 7.34
N TYR A 60 2.04 -12.97 6.06
CA TYR A 60 0.92 -13.74 5.50
C TYR A 60 1.34 -15.17 5.26
N GLU A 61 0.48 -16.09 5.66
CA GLU A 61 0.67 -17.51 5.45
C GLU A 61 0.00 -17.93 4.15
N ILE A 62 0.75 -18.68 3.32
CA ILE A 62 0.28 -19.18 2.05
C ILE A 62 0.53 -20.69 1.97
N GLU A 63 -0.50 -21.46 1.75
CA GLU A 63 -0.43 -22.90 1.61
C GLU A 63 -0.51 -23.28 0.14
N ASN A 64 0.48 -24.03 -0.33
CA ASN A 64 0.45 -24.63 -1.65
C ASN A 64 -0.24 -26.00 -1.57
N THR A 65 -1.46 -26.10 -2.08
CA THR A 65 -2.26 -27.33 -2.05
C THR A 65 -2.03 -28.23 -3.26
N SER A 66 -1.22 -27.78 -4.23
CA SER A 66 -0.96 -28.49 -5.48
C SER A 66 0.30 -29.36 -5.46
N ASP A 67 0.43 -30.24 -6.46
CA ASP A 67 1.63 -31.06 -6.70
C ASP A 67 2.76 -30.25 -7.40
N ASN A 68 2.51 -29.01 -7.81
CA ASN A 68 3.46 -28.17 -8.48
C ASN A 68 4.02 -27.12 -7.52
N PRO A 69 5.30 -26.73 -7.62
CA PRO A 69 5.83 -25.66 -6.80
C PRO A 69 5.17 -24.30 -7.16
N LEU A 70 4.84 -23.53 -6.15
CA LEU A 70 4.40 -22.16 -6.29
C LEU A 70 5.62 -21.23 -6.38
N PHE A 71 5.58 -20.29 -7.32
CA PHE A 71 6.56 -19.23 -7.48
C PHE A 71 5.84 -17.88 -7.44
N ILE A 72 6.14 -17.06 -6.46
CA ILE A 72 5.72 -15.66 -6.43
C ILE A 72 6.88 -14.86 -6.99
N GLN A 73 6.69 -14.31 -8.18
CA GLN A 73 7.76 -13.67 -8.97
C GLN A 73 7.84 -12.16 -8.72
N GLU A 74 6.70 -11.54 -8.47
CA GLU A 74 6.59 -10.11 -8.30
C GLU A 74 5.56 -9.78 -7.23
N MET A 75 5.81 -8.70 -6.48
CA MET A 75 4.86 -8.11 -5.55
C MET A 75 4.72 -6.62 -5.83
N GLN A 76 3.48 -6.16 -5.96
CA GLN A 76 3.15 -4.75 -6.12
C GLN A 76 2.34 -4.30 -4.91
N THR A 77 2.64 -3.12 -4.40
CA THR A 77 1.96 -2.55 -3.24
C THR A 77 1.35 -1.20 -3.60
N THR A 78 0.22 -0.87 -2.99
CA THR A 78 -0.47 0.42 -3.20
C THR A 78 0.30 1.60 -2.63
N CYS A 79 1.28 1.36 -1.74
CA CYS A 79 2.13 2.38 -1.14
C CYS A 79 3.59 1.95 -1.17
N GLY A 80 4.50 2.85 -1.55
CA GLY A 80 5.95 2.65 -1.38
C GLY A 80 6.41 2.59 0.09
N CYS A 81 5.49 2.70 1.03
CA CYS A 81 5.69 2.53 2.46
C CYS A 81 5.69 1.06 2.90
N ILE A 82 5.33 0.13 2.01
CA ILE A 82 5.33 -1.32 2.25
C ILE A 82 6.49 -1.92 1.48
N ILE A 83 7.36 -2.64 2.19
CA ILE A 83 8.57 -3.23 1.64
C ILE A 83 8.54 -4.74 1.93
N SER A 84 8.82 -5.55 0.90
CA SER A 84 9.07 -6.98 1.09
C SER A 84 10.37 -7.19 1.85
N ARG A 85 10.35 -8.13 2.78
CA ARG A 85 11.56 -8.59 3.50
C ARG A 85 12.16 -9.83 2.85
N ASP A 86 11.36 -10.51 2.02
CA ASP A 86 11.77 -11.73 1.34
C ASP A 86 12.35 -11.39 -0.03
N ASP A 87 13.38 -12.14 -0.42
CA ASP A 87 13.94 -12.07 -1.76
C ASP A 87 13.01 -12.75 -2.76
N LEU A 88 12.77 -12.11 -3.89
CA LEU A 88 12.00 -12.68 -4.98
C LEU A 88 12.90 -13.48 -5.93
N PRO A 89 12.41 -14.60 -6.46
CA PRO A 89 11.09 -15.20 -6.27
C PRO A 89 10.94 -15.99 -4.96
N ILE A 90 9.79 -15.86 -4.30
CA ILE A 90 9.43 -16.72 -3.17
C ILE A 90 8.95 -18.07 -3.74
N VAL A 91 9.49 -19.16 -3.22
CA VAL A 91 9.16 -20.50 -3.67
C VAL A 91 8.53 -21.30 -2.53
N VAL A 92 7.30 -21.79 -2.75
CA VAL A 92 6.63 -22.70 -1.82
C VAL A 92 6.51 -24.08 -2.46
N LEU A 93 7.12 -25.07 -1.83
CA LEU A 93 7.12 -26.46 -2.31
C LEU A 93 5.69 -27.05 -2.29
N PRO A 94 5.44 -28.09 -3.09
CA PRO A 94 4.17 -28.81 -3.08
C PRO A 94 3.75 -29.26 -1.69
N HIS A 95 2.47 -29.04 -1.35
CA HIS A 95 1.87 -29.41 -0.06
C HIS A 95 2.62 -28.83 1.16
N LYS A 96 3.22 -27.65 0.99
CA LYS A 96 3.90 -26.93 2.07
C LYS A 96 3.31 -25.55 2.27
N VAL A 97 3.53 -25.06 3.49
CA VAL A 97 3.21 -23.71 3.88
C VAL A 97 4.44 -22.82 3.66
N GLY A 98 4.21 -21.64 3.12
CA GLY A 98 5.19 -20.56 2.99
C GLY A 98 4.68 -19.30 3.67
N TYR A 99 5.56 -18.36 3.87
CA TYR A 99 5.23 -17.06 4.47
C TYR A 99 5.71 -15.93 3.58
N ILE A 100 4.93 -14.86 3.54
CA ILE A 100 5.28 -13.59 2.91
C ILE A 100 5.48 -12.58 4.03
N HIS A 101 6.69 -12.07 4.17
CA HIS A 101 7.04 -11.09 5.19
C HIS A 101 7.16 -9.71 4.59
N LEU A 102 6.42 -8.76 5.16
CA LEU A 102 6.40 -7.38 4.73
C LEU A 102 6.67 -6.47 5.92
N THR A 103 7.14 -5.27 5.65
CA THR A 103 7.27 -4.20 6.64
C THR A 103 6.54 -2.97 6.15
N PHE A 104 5.64 -2.45 6.95
CA PHE A 104 4.95 -1.19 6.73
C PHE A 104 5.61 -0.08 7.55
N ASN A 105 6.08 0.96 6.86
CA ASN A 105 6.67 2.14 7.47
C ASN A 105 5.60 3.23 7.62
N THR A 106 5.26 3.57 8.86
CA THR A 106 4.16 4.48 9.18
C THR A 106 4.56 5.96 9.16
N ILE A 107 5.85 6.29 8.88
CA ILE A 107 6.40 7.65 9.05
C ILE A 107 5.65 8.74 8.27
N LYS A 108 5.09 8.39 7.10
CA LYS A 108 4.36 9.31 6.23
C LYS A 108 2.84 9.16 6.30
N ASN A 109 2.35 8.28 7.16
CA ASN A 109 0.93 7.97 7.27
C ASN A 109 0.38 8.47 8.58
N THR A 110 -0.87 8.96 8.59
CA THR A 110 -1.63 9.35 9.77
C THR A 110 -3.11 9.06 9.55
N GLY A 111 -3.80 8.65 10.62
CA GLY A 111 -5.21 8.26 10.55
C GLY A 111 -5.40 6.84 10.03
N TYR A 112 -6.62 6.55 9.58
CA TYR A 112 -6.96 5.25 9.02
C TYR A 112 -6.26 5.06 7.68
N VAL A 113 -5.62 3.91 7.53
CA VAL A 113 -4.94 3.48 6.30
C VAL A 113 -5.42 2.10 5.92
N ASP A 114 -5.59 1.90 4.63
CA ASP A 114 -6.02 0.68 3.98
C ASP A 114 -5.09 0.43 2.79
N HIS A 115 -4.46 -0.74 2.76
CA HIS A 115 -3.42 -1.05 1.80
C HIS A 115 -3.56 -2.45 1.23
N PHE A 116 -3.30 -2.53 -0.09
CA PHE A 116 -3.35 -3.75 -0.85
C PHE A 116 -1.95 -4.15 -1.34
N ILE A 117 -1.70 -5.46 -1.34
CA ILE A 117 -0.50 -6.09 -1.85
C ILE A 117 -0.91 -7.12 -2.90
N TYR A 118 -0.45 -6.95 -4.12
CA TYR A 118 -0.71 -7.84 -5.24
C TYR A 118 0.50 -8.73 -5.46
N CYS A 119 0.31 -10.03 -5.24
CA CYS A 119 1.36 -11.04 -5.45
C CYS A 119 1.13 -11.73 -6.79
N TYR A 120 2.09 -11.63 -7.71
CA TYR A 120 2.03 -12.24 -9.03
C TYR A 120 2.86 -13.51 -9.09
N GLY A 121 2.29 -14.57 -9.66
CA GLY A 121 2.93 -15.88 -9.70
C GLY A 121 2.25 -16.87 -10.62
N ASN A 122 2.62 -18.15 -10.51
CA ASN A 122 2.00 -19.24 -11.28
C ASN A 122 0.72 -19.78 -10.62
N PHE A 123 -0.17 -18.89 -10.17
CA PHE A 123 -1.44 -19.27 -9.57
C PHE A 123 -2.36 -19.94 -10.61
N GLN A 124 -3.17 -20.91 -10.16
CA GLN A 124 -4.06 -21.68 -11.05
C GLN A 124 -5.30 -20.87 -11.44
N ASP A 125 -5.91 -20.16 -10.49
CA ASP A 125 -7.23 -19.57 -10.66
C ASP A 125 -7.18 -18.09 -11.04
N SER A 126 -6.03 -17.45 -10.87
CA SER A 126 -5.84 -16.02 -11.16
C SER A 126 -4.39 -15.72 -11.53
N THR A 127 -4.14 -14.54 -12.07
CA THR A 127 -2.78 -14.05 -12.35
C THR A 127 -2.11 -13.46 -11.12
N CYS A 128 -2.90 -13.06 -10.11
CA CYS A 128 -2.40 -12.51 -8.85
C CYS A 128 -3.28 -12.91 -7.67
N VAL A 129 -2.68 -12.89 -6.50
CA VAL A 129 -3.36 -13.00 -5.20
C VAL A 129 -3.26 -11.65 -4.53
N GLU A 130 -4.39 -11.16 -4.01
CA GLU A 130 -4.52 -9.92 -3.30
C GLU A 130 -4.48 -10.18 -1.79
N LEU A 131 -3.65 -9.41 -1.10
CA LEU A 131 -3.57 -9.35 0.35
C LEU A 131 -3.91 -7.94 0.77
N GLU A 132 -4.67 -7.81 1.86
CA GLU A 132 -5.16 -6.54 2.36
C GLU A 132 -4.82 -6.39 3.83
N PHE A 133 -4.50 -5.19 4.27
CA PHE A 133 -4.49 -4.85 5.68
C PHE A 133 -4.91 -3.40 5.91
N ASP A 134 -5.53 -3.20 7.05
CA ASP A 134 -5.83 -1.88 7.56
C ASP A 134 -5.30 -1.67 8.98
N THR A 135 -5.09 -0.42 9.32
CA THR A 135 -4.74 0.02 10.68
C THR A 135 -5.02 1.50 10.84
N ASN A 136 -4.99 1.99 12.06
CA ASN A 136 -5.05 3.41 12.36
C ASN A 136 -3.68 3.90 12.84
N VAL A 137 -3.04 4.79 12.08
CA VAL A 137 -1.76 5.38 12.44
C VAL A 137 -2.00 6.61 13.32
N VAL A 138 -1.66 6.49 14.59
CA VAL A 138 -1.82 7.57 15.57
C VAL A 138 -0.62 8.50 15.49
N PRO A 139 -0.82 9.82 15.33
CA PRO A 139 0.27 10.78 15.34
C PRO A 139 1.11 10.64 16.60
N ARG A 140 2.44 10.74 16.45
CA ARG A 140 3.35 10.73 17.58
C ARG A 140 3.16 12.01 18.38
N ALA A 141 2.79 11.86 19.66
CA ALA A 141 2.58 12.97 20.57
C ALA A 141 3.93 13.50 21.13
N ASP A 142 4.92 13.74 20.26
CA ASP A 142 6.20 14.31 20.66
C ASP A 142 6.10 15.82 20.94
N TYR A 143 4.99 16.41 20.54
CA TYR A 143 4.67 17.80 20.78
C TYR A 143 3.52 17.88 21.78
N VAL A 144 3.81 17.59 23.02
CA VAL A 144 2.99 18.08 24.13
C VAL A 144 3.37 19.56 24.25
N HIS A 145 2.49 20.48 23.80
CA HIS A 145 2.59 21.87 24.23
C HIS A 145 2.67 21.85 25.74
N ASP A 146 3.83 22.19 26.29
CA ASP A 146 3.97 22.38 27.71
C ASP A 146 2.98 23.49 28.11
N TYR A 147 2.24 23.28 29.20
CA TYR A 147 1.30 24.29 29.69
C TYR A 147 1.96 25.65 29.84
N GLU A 148 3.26 25.69 30.06
CA GLU A 148 4.07 26.91 30.14
C GLU A 148 4.21 27.62 28.79
N GLN A 149 4.37 26.89 27.68
CA GLN A 149 4.39 27.46 26.33
C GLN A 149 2.99 27.96 25.93
N LEU A 150 1.95 27.21 26.22
CA LEU A 150 0.56 27.66 25.99
C LEU A 150 0.25 28.94 26.78
N TRP A 151 0.75 29.04 28.01
CA TRP A 151 0.57 30.26 28.82
C TRP A 151 1.38 31.42 28.29
N GLN A 152 2.62 31.20 27.85
CA GLN A 152 3.47 32.25 27.23
C GLN A 152 2.87 32.74 25.91
N GLU A 153 2.33 31.86 25.08
CA GLU A 153 1.63 32.24 23.84
C GLU A 153 0.37 33.06 24.13
N GLN A 154 -0.34 32.76 25.20
CA GLN A 154 -1.49 33.55 25.66
C GLN A 154 -1.11 34.93 26.22
N THR A 155 0.04 35.03 26.91
CA THR A 155 0.45 36.27 27.56
C THR A 155 1.27 37.18 26.65
N THR A 156 1.96 36.65 25.64
CA THR A 156 2.79 37.46 24.70
C THR A 156 2.04 37.98 23.49
N GLY A 157 0.71 37.97 23.50
CA GLY A 157 -0.11 38.56 22.43
C GLY A 157 -0.38 37.61 21.26
N ALA A 158 -0.03 36.32 21.41
CA ALA A 158 -0.61 35.30 20.57
C ALA A 158 -2.13 35.27 20.77
N LYS A 159 -2.85 35.11 19.70
CA LYS A 159 -4.32 35.08 19.65
C LYS A 159 -4.87 34.25 20.80
N SER A 160 -5.79 34.79 21.56
CA SER A 160 -6.41 34.06 22.66
C SER A 160 -7.06 32.79 22.11
N ILE A 161 -7.13 31.73 22.93
CA ILE A 161 -7.86 30.49 22.57
C ILE A 161 -9.26 30.82 22.05
N ARG A 162 -9.84 31.90 22.52
CA ARG A 162 -11.11 32.44 22.08
C ARG A 162 -11.11 32.82 20.60
N ASP A 163 -9.99 33.38 20.10
CA ASP A 163 -9.84 33.77 18.69
C ASP A 163 -9.69 32.56 17.77
N PHE A 164 -9.16 31.44 18.29
CA PHE A 164 -9.13 30.17 17.54
C PHE A 164 -10.51 29.51 17.47
N VAL A 165 -11.33 29.67 18.47
CA VAL A 165 -12.66 29.04 18.52
C VAL A 165 -13.72 29.95 17.90
N ASP A 166 -13.68 31.25 18.19
CA ASP A 166 -14.69 32.22 17.79
C ASP A 166 -14.31 33.02 16.53
N GLY A 167 -13.06 32.96 16.11
CA GLY A 167 -12.48 33.77 15.05
C GLY A 167 -12.24 35.21 15.50
N THR A 168 -11.31 35.90 14.83
CA THR A 168 -11.10 37.36 15.02
C THR A 168 -12.27 38.13 14.43
N PRO A 169 -12.68 39.27 15.01
CA PRO A 169 -13.67 40.14 14.40
C PRO A 169 -13.28 40.46 12.96
N GLY A 170 -14.08 40.05 11.98
CA GLY A 170 -13.83 40.20 10.55
C GLY A 170 -13.15 39.02 9.86
N GLN A 171 -12.65 38.00 10.59
CA GLN A 171 -12.25 36.72 10.04
C GLN A 171 -13.28 35.65 10.42
N LYS A 172 -13.90 35.05 9.42
CA LYS A 172 -14.78 33.92 9.64
C LYS A 172 -13.96 32.71 10.03
N GLY A 173 -14.17 32.20 11.24
CA GLY A 173 -13.54 30.99 11.73
C GLY A 173 -14.00 29.73 10.97
N TYR A 174 -14.00 28.59 11.63
CA TYR A 174 -14.40 27.29 11.07
C TYR A 174 -15.83 27.27 10.47
N TYR A 175 -16.71 28.16 10.93
CA TYR A 175 -18.06 28.29 10.41
C TYR A 175 -18.12 29.49 9.47
N THR A 176 -18.18 29.22 8.18
CA THR A 176 -18.27 30.24 7.13
C THR A 176 -19.66 30.93 7.09
N ASN A 177 -20.65 30.35 7.77
CA ASN A 177 -21.99 30.92 7.89
C ASN A 177 -22.34 31.14 9.36
N PRO A 178 -22.54 32.39 9.81
CA PRO A 178 -22.93 32.69 11.19
C PRO A 178 -24.26 32.04 11.61
N GLU A 179 -25.15 31.77 10.66
CA GLU A 179 -26.42 31.06 10.93
C GLU A 179 -26.23 29.59 11.28
N MET A 180 -25.08 29.00 10.93
CA MET A 180 -24.73 27.62 11.26
C MET A 180 -23.92 27.49 12.55
N SER A 181 -23.55 28.58 13.20
CA SER A 181 -22.84 28.54 14.48
C SER A 181 -23.73 27.92 15.57
N PRO A 182 -23.25 26.88 16.26
CA PRO A 182 -24.03 26.28 17.36
C PRO A 182 -24.40 27.28 18.46
N ARG A 183 -23.60 28.33 18.65
CA ARG A 183 -23.86 29.39 19.63
C ARG A 183 -24.99 30.31 19.22
N THR A 184 -25.06 30.70 17.95
CA THR A 184 -26.12 31.54 17.43
C THR A 184 -27.46 30.81 17.55
N ARG A 185 -27.46 29.53 17.13
CA ARG A 185 -28.67 28.67 17.26
C ARG A 185 -29.10 28.51 18.73
N ARG A 186 -28.14 28.36 19.67
CA ARG A 186 -28.51 28.21 21.10
C ARG A 186 -29.06 29.51 21.70
N LYS A 187 -28.55 30.67 21.30
CA LYS A 187 -29.09 31.95 21.75
C LYS A 187 -30.49 32.20 21.24
N GLU A 188 -30.72 31.98 19.96
CA GLU A 188 -32.08 32.10 19.36
C GLU A 188 -33.07 31.14 20.00
N THR A 189 -32.67 29.87 20.18
CA THR A 189 -33.55 28.86 20.82
C THR A 189 -33.91 29.20 22.27
N ILE A 190 -33.00 29.86 23.02
CA ILE A 190 -33.27 30.30 24.39
C ILE A 190 -34.17 31.54 24.39
N GLN A 191 -33.94 32.50 23.50
CA GLN A 191 -34.73 33.72 23.40
C GLN A 191 -36.15 33.40 22.96
N ASP A 192 -36.29 32.58 21.91
CA ASP A 192 -37.61 32.12 21.42
C ASP A 192 -38.41 31.38 22.52
N LYS A 193 -37.75 30.59 23.34
CA LYS A 193 -38.41 29.93 24.47
C LYS A 193 -38.76 30.87 25.62
N ILE A 194 -38.00 31.95 25.83
CA ILE A 194 -38.34 32.95 26.85
C ILE A 194 -39.55 33.77 26.41
N ASP A 195 -39.63 34.13 25.13
CA ASP A 195 -40.73 34.88 24.56
C ASP A 195 -42.04 34.07 24.48
N GLU A 196 -41.93 32.74 24.37
CA GLU A 196 -43.09 31.82 24.38
C GLU A 196 -43.68 31.66 25.81
N PHE A 197 -42.93 31.95 26.87
CA PHE A 197 -43.37 31.85 28.27
C PHE A 197 -43.62 33.21 28.92
N ALA A 198 -43.53 34.33 28.18
CA ALA A 198 -43.84 35.65 28.69
C ALA A 198 -45.40 35.84 28.68
N PRO A 199 -46.03 36.22 29.83
CA PRO A 199 -47.48 36.37 29.93
C PRO A 199 -48.00 37.57 29.16
#